data_ab412fdb39911cda61ad2f3b12790d20
#
_entry.id   ab412fdb39911cda61ad2f3b12790d20
#
_cell.length_a   1.000
_cell.length_b   1.000
_cell.length_c   1.000
_cell.angle_alpha   90.00
_cell.angle_beta   90.00
_cell.angle_gamma   90.00
#
_symmetry.space_group_name_H-M   'P 1'
#
loop_
_entity.id
_entity.type
_entity.pdbx_description
1 polymer ?
#
loop_
_entity_poly.entity_id
_entity_poly.type
_entity_poly.pdbx_seq_one_letter_code
_entity_poly.pdbx_strand_id
1 'polypeptide(L)'
;FANVTLVGVMAADLSLYAPDYKSAERTFELLTQASGRAGRGELQGDVVIQTYAPDHYAVSSAAEQDYLQFYRQELLYRKMMGYPPLVRLLTIGLSSKREADVIRASEDMKRVILREYALDGLKVIGPVEDSPYKLNDNYRKILYMKHESYDILLKVRNCARKRENIPDLFRNVFVQYDLT
;
A
#
# COMPACT_ATOMS: atom_id res chain seq x y z
N PHE A 1 14.38 9.11 26.27
CA PHE A 1 15.78 9.02 26.73
C PHE A 1 16.43 10.40 26.56
N ALA A 2 17.12 10.87 27.59
CA ALA A 2 17.96 12.06 27.50
C ALA A 2 19.39 11.66 27.07
N ASN A 3 20.09 12.57 26.39
CA ASN A 3 21.51 12.41 25.99
C ASN A 3 21.81 11.19 25.07
N VAL A 4 20.97 10.97 24.06
CA VAL A 4 21.26 9.99 23.02
C VAL A 4 22.30 10.53 22.06
N THR A 5 23.49 9.95 22.04
CA THR A 5 24.62 10.35 21.17
C THR A 5 24.77 9.48 19.93
N LEU A 6 24.08 8.32 19.89
CA LEU A 6 24.08 7.44 18.70
C LEU A 6 22.70 6.79 18.52
N VAL A 7 22.17 6.86 17.30
CA VAL A 7 20.99 6.12 16.88
C VAL A 7 21.36 5.23 15.72
N GLY A 8 21.20 3.92 15.87
CA GLY A 8 21.39 2.92 14.81
C GLY A 8 20.05 2.49 14.24
N VAL A 9 19.82 2.68 12.94
CA VAL A 9 18.68 2.11 12.22
C VAL A 9 19.16 0.87 11.46
N MET A 10 18.68 -0.30 11.91
CA MET A 10 19.04 -1.57 11.28
C MET A 10 17.99 -1.95 10.24
N ALA A 11 18.46 -2.44 9.06
CA ALA A 11 17.61 -2.99 8.02
C ALA A 11 16.46 -2.05 7.56
N ALA A 12 16.79 -0.81 7.20
CA ALA A 12 15.84 0.16 6.66
C ALA A 12 15.06 -0.38 5.43
N ASP A 13 15.65 -1.33 4.72
CA ASP A 13 15.09 -2.01 3.56
C ASP A 13 13.80 -2.79 3.85
N LEU A 14 13.59 -3.28 5.07
CA LEU A 14 12.36 -3.99 5.45
C LEU A 14 11.12 -3.11 5.30
N SER A 15 11.23 -1.83 5.63
CA SER A 15 10.15 -0.86 5.42
C SER A 15 10.04 -0.43 3.96
N LEU A 16 11.19 -0.25 3.30
CA LEU A 16 11.28 0.25 1.93
C LEU A 16 10.65 -0.69 0.90
N TYR A 17 10.86 -2.00 1.06
CA TYR A 17 10.35 -3.02 0.15
C TYR A 17 9.06 -3.71 0.63
N ALA A 18 8.37 -3.12 1.60
CA ALA A 18 7.04 -3.57 1.96
C ALA A 18 6.09 -3.49 0.74
N PRO A 19 5.16 -4.45 0.55
CA PRO A 19 4.26 -4.48 -0.60
C PRO A 19 3.12 -3.46 -0.46
N ASP A 20 3.48 -2.18 -0.35
CA ASP A 20 2.55 -1.06 -0.17
C ASP A 20 3.10 0.16 -0.93
N TYR A 21 2.24 0.87 -1.66
CA TYR A 21 2.65 2.08 -2.39
C TYR A 21 3.13 3.22 -1.47
N LYS A 22 2.86 3.16 -0.17
CA LYS A 22 3.34 4.11 0.86
C LYS A 22 4.67 3.67 1.51
N SER A 23 5.30 2.60 1.03
CA SER A 23 6.52 2.06 1.66
C SER A 23 7.65 3.08 1.75
N ALA A 24 7.89 3.85 0.68
CA ALA A 24 8.91 4.90 0.65
C ALA A 24 8.59 6.05 1.62
N GLU A 25 7.32 6.48 1.68
CA GLU A 25 6.85 7.51 2.62
C GLU A 25 7.05 7.07 4.08
N ARG A 26 6.61 5.85 4.42
CA ARG A 26 6.81 5.29 5.77
C ARG A 26 8.29 5.17 6.13
N THR A 27 9.12 4.75 5.17
CA THR A 27 10.56 4.65 5.40
C THR A 27 11.17 6.02 5.68
N PHE A 28 10.84 7.03 4.87
CA PHE A 28 11.29 8.40 5.09
C PHE A 28 10.87 8.92 6.49
N GLU A 29 9.59 8.73 6.85
CA GLU A 29 9.05 9.14 8.16
C GLU A 29 9.78 8.46 9.31
N LEU A 30 9.98 7.13 9.25
CA LEU A 30 10.66 6.36 10.29
C LEU A 30 12.12 6.78 10.45
N LEU A 31 12.85 6.98 9.34
CA LEU A 31 14.24 7.43 9.35
C LEU A 31 14.36 8.86 9.90
N THR A 32 13.49 9.77 9.49
CA THR A 32 13.46 11.15 10.01
C THR A 32 13.12 11.19 11.50
N GLN A 33 12.17 10.37 11.97
CA GLN A 33 11.86 10.26 13.37
C GLN A 33 13.03 9.70 14.20
N ALA A 34 13.74 8.71 13.67
CA ALA A 34 14.93 8.15 14.32
C ALA A 34 16.04 9.21 14.41
N SER A 35 16.28 9.93 13.31
CA SER A 35 17.28 11.02 13.26
C SER A 35 16.97 12.14 14.26
N GLY A 36 15.70 12.49 14.42
CA GLY A 36 15.27 13.50 15.39
C GLY A 36 15.43 13.11 16.87
N ARG A 37 15.89 11.89 17.17
CA ARG A 37 16.19 11.45 18.56
C ARG A 37 17.64 11.59 18.94
N ALA A 38 18.57 11.65 17.99
CA ALA A 38 19.96 11.92 18.24
C ALA A 38 20.16 13.42 18.53
N GLY A 39 21.02 13.76 19.47
CA GLY A 39 21.41 15.14 19.74
C GLY A 39 20.37 16.04 20.42
N ARG A 40 19.38 15.49 21.12
CA ARG A 40 18.38 16.28 21.90
C ARG A 40 18.91 16.83 23.22
N GLY A 41 20.19 16.72 23.50
CA GLY A 41 20.84 17.23 24.70
C GLY A 41 21.95 18.23 24.33
N GLU A 42 22.85 18.44 25.27
CA GLU A 42 24.05 19.29 25.08
C GLU A 42 25.11 18.61 24.19
N LEU A 43 24.96 17.29 23.95
CA LEU A 43 25.88 16.47 23.16
C LEU A 43 25.34 16.29 21.74
N GLN A 44 26.22 16.48 20.76
CA GLN A 44 25.91 16.14 19.37
C GLN A 44 25.69 14.63 19.23
N GLY A 45 24.69 14.23 18.43
CA GLY A 45 24.37 12.83 18.19
C GLY A 45 24.53 12.45 16.73
N ASP A 46 25.01 11.24 16.51
CA ASP A 46 25.16 10.62 15.20
C ASP A 46 24.01 9.65 14.90
N VAL A 47 23.65 9.53 13.61
CA VAL A 47 22.68 8.54 13.13
C VAL A 47 23.34 7.66 12.07
N VAL A 48 23.28 6.36 12.29
CA VAL A 48 23.80 5.37 11.34
C VAL A 48 22.63 4.57 10.77
N ILE A 49 22.45 4.64 9.44
CA ILE A 49 21.40 3.91 8.72
C ILE A 49 22.03 2.76 7.95
N GLN A 50 21.70 1.52 8.32
CA GLN A 50 22.10 0.32 7.60
C GLN A 50 21.07 -0.01 6.52
N THR A 51 21.50 -0.04 5.26
CA THR A 51 20.65 -0.30 4.09
C THR A 51 21.46 -0.88 2.93
N TYR A 52 20.81 -1.66 2.06
CA TYR A 52 21.34 -2.09 0.76
C TYR A 52 21.04 -1.10 -0.37
N ALA A 53 20.20 -0.09 -0.11
CA ALA A 53 19.77 0.92 -1.08
C ALA A 53 20.04 2.36 -0.58
N PRO A 54 21.32 2.76 -0.33
CA PRO A 54 21.64 4.09 0.21
C PRO A 54 21.23 5.23 -0.72
N ASP A 55 21.23 4.98 -2.03
CA ASP A 55 20.87 5.98 -3.05
C ASP A 55 19.36 6.10 -3.30
N HIS A 56 18.54 5.28 -2.63
CA HIS A 56 17.10 5.40 -2.76
C HIS A 56 16.63 6.74 -2.18
N TYR A 57 15.81 7.48 -2.94
CA TYR A 57 15.41 8.85 -2.59
C TYR A 57 14.80 8.99 -1.17
N ALA A 58 14.08 7.97 -0.66
CA ALA A 58 13.55 7.99 0.70
C ALA A 58 14.65 7.91 1.77
N VAL A 59 15.75 7.21 1.48
CA VAL A 59 16.88 7.05 2.41
C VAL A 59 17.77 8.28 2.35
N SER A 60 18.20 8.69 1.16
CA SER A 60 19.08 9.86 0.97
C SER A 60 18.44 11.15 1.48
N SER A 61 17.16 11.39 1.13
CA SER A 61 16.45 12.58 1.63
C SER A 61 16.25 12.56 3.15
N ALA A 62 16.05 11.38 3.76
CA ALA A 62 15.94 11.27 5.21
C ALA A 62 17.27 11.53 5.91
N ALA A 63 18.40 11.06 5.33
CA ALA A 63 19.74 11.32 5.84
C ALA A 63 20.09 12.81 5.80
N GLU A 64 19.66 13.51 4.75
CA GLU A 64 19.84 14.95 4.57
C GLU A 64 18.76 15.79 5.27
N GLN A 65 17.73 15.16 5.83
CA GLN A 65 16.52 15.79 6.40
C GLN A 65 15.79 16.71 5.41
N ASP A 66 15.90 16.40 4.10
CA ASP A 66 15.27 17.18 3.03
C ASP A 66 13.90 16.61 2.65
N TYR A 67 12.86 17.10 3.33
CA TYR A 67 11.47 16.77 3.02
C TYR A 67 11.05 17.19 1.61
N LEU A 68 11.54 18.33 1.11
CA LEU A 68 11.12 18.84 -0.19
C LEU A 68 11.67 17.98 -1.33
N GLN A 69 12.91 17.51 -1.21
CA GLN A 69 13.51 16.56 -2.14
C GLN A 69 12.71 15.25 -2.14
N PHE A 70 12.44 14.69 -0.95
CA PHE A 70 11.60 13.49 -0.82
C PHE A 70 10.23 13.67 -1.48
N TYR A 71 9.51 14.75 -1.15
CA TYR A 71 8.17 15.03 -1.67
C TYR A 71 8.13 15.09 -3.20
N ARG A 72 9.10 15.76 -3.83
CA ARG A 72 9.20 15.88 -5.29
C ARG A 72 9.39 14.52 -5.96
N GLN A 73 10.29 13.70 -5.43
CA GLN A 73 10.60 12.37 -5.97
C GLN A 73 9.42 11.41 -5.77
N GLU A 74 8.82 11.40 -4.59
CA GLU A 74 7.65 10.57 -4.27
C GLU A 74 6.46 10.93 -5.15
N LEU A 75 6.17 12.23 -5.33
CA LEU A 75 5.08 12.68 -6.18
C LEU A 75 5.27 12.29 -7.65
N LEU A 76 6.51 12.40 -8.16
CA LEU A 76 6.87 11.95 -9.50
C LEU A 76 6.65 10.45 -9.66
N TYR A 77 7.12 9.65 -8.72
CA TYR A 77 6.92 8.20 -8.70
C TYR A 77 5.43 7.84 -8.70
N ARG A 78 4.64 8.46 -7.82
CA ARG A 78 3.18 8.22 -7.74
C ARG A 78 2.47 8.60 -9.03
N LYS A 79 2.90 9.68 -9.68
CA LYS A 79 2.38 10.09 -10.98
C LYS A 79 2.63 9.02 -12.04
N MET A 80 3.86 8.52 -12.16
CA MET A 80 4.23 7.50 -13.14
C MET A 80 3.50 6.18 -12.91
N MET A 81 3.35 5.78 -11.65
CA MET A 81 2.75 4.51 -11.27
C MET A 81 1.22 4.57 -11.14
N GLY A 82 0.61 5.76 -11.25
CA GLY A 82 -0.82 5.95 -11.07
C GLY A 82 -1.25 5.62 -9.64
N TYR A 83 -0.63 6.26 -8.64
CA TYR A 83 -0.98 6.11 -7.23
C TYR A 83 -1.56 7.41 -6.64
N PRO A 84 -2.31 7.32 -5.52
CA PRO A 84 -2.78 8.49 -4.80
C PRO A 84 -1.62 9.45 -4.43
N PRO A 85 -1.86 10.75 -4.41
CA PRO A 85 -3.16 11.45 -4.52
C PRO A 85 -3.63 11.74 -5.96
N LEU A 86 -2.82 11.47 -6.98
CA LEU A 86 -3.09 11.84 -8.38
C LEU A 86 -4.13 10.93 -9.04
N VAL A 87 -4.12 9.67 -8.67
CA VAL A 87 -5.11 8.66 -9.09
C VAL A 87 -5.72 8.06 -7.84
N ARG A 88 -7.03 7.88 -7.81
CA ARG A 88 -7.73 7.24 -6.70
C ARG A 88 -7.59 5.73 -6.78
N LEU A 89 -7.58 5.09 -5.63
CA LEU A 89 -7.39 3.64 -5.50
C LEU A 89 -8.53 3.05 -4.68
N LEU A 90 -9.25 2.09 -5.25
CA LEU A 90 -10.13 1.19 -4.52
C LEU A 90 -9.48 -0.19 -4.46
N THR A 91 -9.34 -0.70 -3.26
CA THR A 91 -8.84 -2.03 -2.99
C THR A 91 -9.99 -2.91 -2.51
N ILE A 92 -10.14 -4.10 -3.11
CA ILE A 92 -11.09 -5.12 -2.65
C ILE A 92 -10.29 -6.34 -2.21
N GLY A 93 -10.23 -6.57 -0.91
CA GLY A 93 -9.66 -7.76 -0.30
C GLY A 93 -10.72 -8.85 -0.13
N LEU A 94 -10.41 -10.07 -0.55
CA LEU A 94 -11.27 -11.23 -0.37
C LEU A 94 -10.53 -12.30 0.45
N SER A 95 -11.21 -12.91 1.41
CA SER A 95 -10.61 -13.98 2.20
C SER A 95 -11.58 -15.12 2.48
N SER A 96 -11.07 -16.35 2.56
CA SER A 96 -11.84 -17.55 2.87
C SER A 96 -10.95 -18.64 3.46
N LYS A 97 -11.52 -19.51 4.31
CA LYS A 97 -10.85 -20.74 4.75
C LYS A 97 -10.62 -21.73 3.61
N ARG A 98 -11.39 -21.65 2.53
CA ARG A 98 -11.28 -22.51 1.36
C ARG A 98 -10.69 -21.73 0.20
N GLU A 99 -9.54 -22.15 -0.26
CA GLU A 99 -8.81 -21.51 -1.36
C GLU A 99 -9.65 -21.40 -2.65
N ALA A 100 -10.36 -22.48 -2.99
CA ALA A 100 -11.21 -22.51 -4.17
C ALA A 100 -12.34 -21.45 -4.13
N ASP A 101 -12.86 -21.13 -2.94
CA ASP A 101 -13.93 -20.14 -2.78
C ASP A 101 -13.40 -18.72 -3.01
N VAL A 102 -12.22 -18.37 -2.46
CA VAL A 102 -11.63 -17.04 -2.67
C VAL A 102 -11.17 -16.82 -4.11
N ILE A 103 -10.64 -17.86 -4.77
CA ILE A 103 -10.27 -17.81 -6.20
C ILE A 103 -11.51 -17.52 -7.04
N ARG A 104 -12.55 -18.33 -6.88
CA ARG A 104 -13.79 -18.23 -7.66
C ARG A 104 -14.51 -16.90 -7.44
N ALA A 105 -14.60 -16.45 -6.19
CA ALA A 105 -15.25 -15.18 -5.85
C ALA A 105 -14.48 -13.97 -6.39
N SER A 106 -13.14 -13.98 -6.30
CA SER A 106 -12.30 -12.87 -6.80
C SER A 106 -12.33 -12.75 -8.33
N GLU A 107 -12.32 -13.87 -9.05
CA GLU A 107 -12.43 -13.88 -10.51
C GLU A 107 -13.82 -13.43 -10.97
N ASP A 108 -14.87 -13.85 -10.30
CA ASP A 108 -16.24 -13.42 -10.61
C ASP A 108 -16.41 -11.91 -10.34
N MET A 109 -15.91 -11.42 -9.22
CA MET A 109 -15.92 -10.00 -8.88
C MET A 109 -15.24 -9.17 -9.97
N LYS A 110 -14.05 -9.55 -10.39
CA LYS A 110 -13.32 -8.91 -11.51
C LYS A 110 -14.14 -8.90 -12.79
N ARG A 111 -14.72 -10.03 -13.16
CA ARG A 111 -15.52 -10.17 -14.39
C ARG A 111 -16.72 -9.24 -14.42
N VAL A 112 -17.44 -9.14 -13.30
CA VAL A 112 -18.60 -8.25 -13.18
C VAL A 112 -18.19 -6.79 -13.28
N ILE A 113 -17.13 -6.39 -12.56
CA ILE A 113 -16.61 -5.02 -12.60
C ILE A 113 -16.17 -4.64 -14.01
N LEU A 114 -15.39 -5.48 -14.67
CA LEU A 114 -14.91 -5.22 -16.05
C LEU A 114 -16.07 -5.14 -17.05
N ARG A 115 -17.08 -5.99 -16.91
CA ARG A 115 -18.25 -5.95 -17.81
C ARG A 115 -19.00 -4.61 -17.72
N GLU A 116 -19.09 -4.02 -16.52
CA GLU A 116 -19.90 -2.81 -16.30
C GLU A 116 -19.10 -1.52 -16.47
N TYR A 117 -17.79 -1.54 -16.22
CA TYR A 117 -16.98 -0.32 -16.14
C TYR A 117 -15.73 -0.30 -17.05
N ALA A 118 -15.56 -1.26 -17.94
CA ALA A 118 -14.37 -1.30 -18.83
C ALA A 118 -14.21 -0.06 -19.73
N LEU A 119 -15.32 0.54 -20.13
CA LEU A 119 -15.33 1.72 -21.01
C LEU A 119 -15.11 3.04 -20.29
N ASP A 120 -15.16 3.06 -18.98
CA ASP A 120 -15.01 4.26 -18.16
C ASP A 120 -13.54 4.63 -17.85
N GLY A 121 -12.58 3.95 -18.46
CA GLY A 121 -11.15 4.16 -18.20
C GLY A 121 -10.66 3.52 -16.89
N LEU A 122 -11.46 2.65 -16.29
CA LEU A 122 -11.12 1.93 -15.07
C LEU A 122 -9.96 0.95 -15.30
N LYS A 123 -8.87 1.12 -14.56
CA LYS A 123 -7.77 0.14 -14.55
C LYS A 123 -7.98 -0.87 -13.43
N VAL A 124 -8.16 -2.15 -13.79
CA VAL A 124 -8.33 -3.25 -12.83
C VAL A 124 -7.08 -4.13 -12.85
N ILE A 125 -6.49 -4.35 -11.66
CA ILE A 125 -5.30 -5.19 -11.46
C ILE A 125 -5.67 -6.32 -10.51
N GLY A 126 -5.23 -7.51 -10.81
CA GLY A 126 -5.56 -8.72 -10.04
C GLY A 126 -6.65 -9.58 -10.72
N PRO A 127 -7.22 -10.56 -9.94
CA PRO A 127 -6.91 -10.85 -8.55
C PRO A 127 -5.47 -11.35 -8.38
N VAL A 128 -4.78 -10.82 -7.38
CA VAL A 128 -3.44 -11.26 -6.99
C VAL A 128 -3.49 -11.83 -5.57
N GLU A 129 -2.48 -12.60 -5.20
CA GLU A 129 -2.30 -13.05 -3.83
C GLU A 129 -1.98 -11.85 -2.94
N ASP A 130 -2.63 -11.78 -1.77
CA ASP A 130 -2.30 -10.77 -0.77
C ASP A 130 -1.05 -11.22 0.02
N SER A 131 -0.40 -10.31 0.70
CA SER A 131 0.80 -10.61 1.49
C SER A 131 0.50 -10.46 2.99
N PRO A 132 0.54 -11.55 3.77
CA PRO A 132 0.76 -12.96 3.37
C PRO A 132 -0.47 -13.57 2.68
N TYR A 133 -0.27 -14.52 1.75
CA TYR A 133 -1.35 -15.18 1.03
C TYR A 133 -2.30 -15.97 1.95
N LYS A 134 -1.75 -16.57 3.02
CA LYS A 134 -2.53 -17.26 4.05
C LYS A 134 -2.23 -16.64 5.43
N LEU A 135 -3.28 -16.15 6.09
CA LEU A 135 -3.21 -15.59 7.44
C LEU A 135 -4.37 -16.13 8.28
N ASN A 136 -4.06 -16.69 9.48
CA ASN A 136 -5.05 -17.26 10.39
C ASN A 136 -6.00 -18.25 9.69
N ASP A 137 -5.41 -19.16 8.91
CA ASP A 137 -6.11 -20.16 8.09
C ASP A 137 -7.04 -19.62 7.00
N ASN A 138 -6.99 -18.35 6.70
CA ASN A 138 -7.70 -17.75 5.57
C ASN A 138 -6.76 -17.48 4.40
N TYR A 139 -7.11 -17.99 3.23
CA TYR A 139 -6.50 -17.62 1.95
C TYR A 139 -7.01 -16.25 1.53
N ARG A 140 -6.12 -15.42 0.97
CA ARG A 140 -6.39 -14.01 0.72
C ARG A 140 -6.05 -13.62 -0.71
N LYS A 141 -6.99 -12.94 -1.38
CA LYS A 141 -6.77 -12.34 -2.70
C LYS A 141 -7.20 -10.90 -2.68
N ILE A 142 -6.58 -10.10 -3.55
CA ILE A 142 -6.78 -8.67 -3.62
C ILE A 142 -6.98 -8.22 -5.06
N LEU A 143 -7.90 -7.28 -5.24
CA LEU A 143 -8.15 -6.56 -6.49
C LEU A 143 -7.86 -5.08 -6.27
N TYR A 144 -7.15 -4.46 -7.19
CA TYR A 144 -6.91 -3.02 -7.21
C TYR A 144 -7.64 -2.39 -8.38
N MET A 145 -8.42 -1.37 -8.11
CA MET A 145 -9.07 -0.54 -9.12
C MET A 145 -8.53 0.87 -9.02
N LYS A 146 -8.04 1.40 -10.14
CA LYS A 146 -7.47 2.75 -10.23
C LYS A 146 -8.28 3.59 -11.20
N HIS A 147 -8.65 4.80 -10.77
CA HIS A 147 -9.34 5.79 -11.59
C HIS A 147 -9.12 7.21 -11.05
N GLU A 148 -9.14 8.24 -11.92
CA GLU A 148 -9.01 9.63 -11.50
C GLU A 148 -10.26 10.12 -10.76
N SER A 149 -11.44 9.69 -11.19
CA SER A 149 -12.72 10.05 -10.57
C SER A 149 -13.05 9.16 -9.38
N TYR A 150 -13.27 9.81 -8.23
CA TYR A 150 -13.75 9.18 -7.01
C TYR A 150 -15.15 8.56 -7.20
N ASP A 151 -16.04 9.25 -7.95
CA ASP A 151 -17.42 8.80 -8.18
C ASP A 151 -17.48 7.48 -8.95
N ILE A 152 -16.58 7.27 -9.90
CA ILE A 152 -16.48 5.99 -10.62
C ILE A 152 -16.12 4.88 -9.64
N LEU A 153 -15.11 5.08 -8.78
CA LEU A 153 -14.73 4.08 -7.79
C LEU A 153 -15.84 3.81 -6.76
N LEU A 154 -16.64 4.82 -6.38
CA LEU A 154 -17.82 4.62 -5.55
C LEU A 154 -18.87 3.74 -6.24
N LYS A 155 -19.12 3.96 -7.54
CA LYS A 155 -20.03 3.12 -8.33
C LYS A 155 -19.52 1.68 -8.41
N VAL A 156 -18.22 1.51 -8.68
CA VAL A 156 -17.55 0.19 -8.70
C VAL A 156 -17.70 -0.52 -7.36
N ARG A 157 -17.42 0.17 -6.25
CA ARG A 157 -17.61 -0.38 -4.90
C ARG A 157 -19.05 -0.81 -4.65
N ASN A 158 -20.02 0.02 -5.05
CA ASN A 158 -21.43 -0.30 -4.86
C ASN A 158 -21.88 -1.48 -5.75
N CYS A 159 -21.36 -1.61 -6.95
CA CYS A 159 -21.55 -2.78 -7.82
C CYS A 159 -20.98 -4.04 -7.16
N ALA A 160 -19.75 -3.97 -6.66
CA ALA A 160 -19.09 -5.07 -5.94
C ALA A 160 -19.89 -5.52 -4.70
N ARG A 161 -20.39 -4.56 -3.89
CA ARG A 161 -21.24 -4.85 -2.72
C ARG A 161 -22.55 -5.53 -3.09
N LYS A 162 -23.18 -5.16 -4.20
CA LYS A 162 -24.37 -5.87 -4.69
C LYS A 162 -24.04 -7.31 -5.10
N ARG A 163 -22.84 -7.49 -5.69
CA ARG A 163 -22.38 -8.82 -6.13
C ARG A 163 -22.08 -9.75 -4.97
N GLU A 164 -21.44 -9.25 -3.90
CA GLU A 164 -21.12 -10.07 -2.72
C GLU A 164 -22.37 -10.61 -2.00
N ASN A 165 -23.53 -9.96 -2.15
CA ASN A 165 -24.79 -10.42 -1.56
C ASN A 165 -25.42 -11.60 -2.29
N ILE A 166 -24.78 -12.16 -3.32
CA ILE A 166 -25.25 -13.38 -4.00
C ILE A 166 -24.76 -14.62 -3.22
N PRO A 167 -25.66 -15.36 -2.55
CA PRO A 167 -25.26 -16.31 -1.51
C PRO A 167 -24.39 -17.47 -2.00
N ASP A 168 -24.63 -17.97 -3.23
CA ASP A 168 -23.99 -19.20 -3.70
C ASP A 168 -22.48 -19.05 -3.96
N LEU A 169 -22.02 -17.81 -4.21
CA LEU A 169 -20.63 -17.55 -4.57
C LEU A 169 -19.82 -16.97 -3.42
N PHE A 170 -20.46 -16.15 -2.58
CA PHE A 170 -19.79 -15.38 -1.52
C PHE A 170 -20.08 -15.88 -0.10
N ARG A 171 -20.87 -16.96 0.06
CA ARG A 171 -21.33 -17.48 1.37
C ARG A 171 -20.20 -17.67 2.40
N ASN A 172 -19.02 -18.10 1.94
CA ASN A 172 -17.88 -18.39 2.80
C ASN A 172 -16.72 -17.43 2.56
N VAL A 173 -16.98 -16.31 1.89
CA VAL A 173 -15.96 -15.32 1.54
C VAL A 173 -16.23 -14.02 2.27
N PHE A 174 -15.24 -13.56 3.01
CA PHE A 174 -15.25 -12.23 3.61
C PHE A 174 -14.67 -11.24 2.62
N VAL A 175 -15.36 -10.11 2.43
CA VAL A 175 -14.95 -9.05 1.49
C VAL A 175 -14.72 -7.74 2.25
N GLN A 176 -13.57 -7.13 2.01
CA GLN A 176 -13.17 -5.86 2.60
C GLN A 176 -12.90 -4.83 1.50
N TYR A 177 -13.31 -3.58 1.74
CA TYR A 177 -13.15 -2.47 0.80
C TYR A 177 -12.34 -1.36 1.45
N ASP A 178 -11.31 -0.89 0.75
CA ASP A 178 -10.53 0.29 1.11
C ASP A 178 -10.49 1.25 -0.08
N LEU A 179 -10.86 2.52 0.15
CA LEU A 179 -10.93 3.56 -0.87
C LEU A 179 -10.10 4.77 -0.43
N THR A 180 -9.04 5.05 -1.18
CA THR A 180 -8.06 6.12 -0.91
C THR A 180 -8.08 7.17 -2.01
#